data_4b57114af735b4cc1ec8dd309e0697e4
#
_entry.id   4b57114af735b4cc1ec8dd309e0697e4
#
_cell.length_a   1.000
_cell.length_b   1.000
_cell.length_c   1.000
_cell.angle_alpha   90.00
_cell.angle_beta   90.00
_cell.angle_gamma   90.00
#
_symmetry.space_group_name_H-M   'P 1'
#
loop_
_entity.id
_entity.type
_entity.pdbx_description
1 polymer ?
#
loop_
_entity_poly.entity_id
_entity_poly.type
_entity_poly.pdbx_seq_one_letter_code
_entity_poly.pdbx_strand_id
1 'polypeptide(L)'
;RNAQSEGVVDKDVAPTMRDGRLVIPVVPALKRKIKGIVHDESASGKTVFIEPAEVVEANNRIRELEGDERREIIRILMEFSNLLRPSIPDVLLSYEFLAEIDFIRAKALFSEQITGLKPAFENKQVLDWTMAVHPLLQLSLAKHGKKVVPLDIELNEKQRILIISGPNAGGKSVCLKTVGLLQYMLQCGLLIPMHERSHAGIFSNIFIDIGDEQSIEDDLSTYSSHLTNMKIMMKSCNERSLILIDEFGGGTEPQIGGAIAEAVLKRFNQKQTFGVITTHYQNLKHFAEDHEGVVNGAMLYD
;
A
#
# COMPACT_ATOMS: atom_id res chain seq x y z
N ARG A 1 -39.19 -37.59 -39.83
CA ARG A 1 -40.57 -38.07 -40.09
C ARG A 1 -40.56 -39.39 -40.84
N ASN A 2 -39.78 -39.54 -41.94
CA ASN A 2 -39.76 -40.80 -42.69
C ASN A 2 -39.33 -41.97 -41.81
N ALA A 3 -38.28 -41.85 -41.00
CA ALA A 3 -37.80 -42.90 -40.07
C ALA A 3 -38.82 -43.25 -38.97
N GLN A 4 -39.70 -42.30 -38.58
CA GLN A 4 -40.83 -42.55 -37.66
C GLN A 4 -41.97 -43.28 -38.32
N SER A 5 -42.32 -42.93 -39.59
CA SER A 5 -43.38 -43.60 -40.32
C SER A 5 -43.01 -45.02 -40.69
N GLU A 6 -41.72 -45.32 -40.82
CA GLU A 6 -41.21 -46.71 -41.11
C GLU A 6 -40.99 -47.53 -39.83
N GLY A 7 -41.28 -46.96 -38.64
CA GLY A 7 -41.10 -47.65 -37.38
C GLY A 7 -39.63 -47.90 -36.97
N VAL A 8 -38.69 -47.15 -37.54
CA VAL A 8 -37.25 -47.25 -37.24
C VAL A 8 -36.88 -46.42 -36.04
N VAL A 9 -37.64 -45.35 -35.78
CA VAL A 9 -37.49 -44.46 -34.64
C VAL A 9 -38.85 -44.26 -33.98
N ASP A 10 -38.93 -44.27 -32.66
CA ASP A 10 -40.18 -44.04 -31.92
C ASP A 10 -40.69 -42.63 -32.21
N LYS A 11 -42.02 -42.50 -32.18
CA LYS A 11 -42.73 -41.22 -32.52
C LYS A 11 -42.32 -40.05 -31.60
N ASP A 12 -41.93 -40.33 -30.38
CA ASP A 12 -41.59 -39.37 -29.35
C ASP A 12 -40.08 -39.00 -29.36
N VAL A 13 -39.28 -39.60 -30.22
CA VAL A 13 -37.84 -39.37 -30.28
C VAL A 13 -37.55 -38.21 -31.23
N ALA A 14 -36.94 -37.18 -30.66
CA ALA A 14 -36.48 -35.98 -31.42
C ALA A 14 -35.02 -36.15 -31.86
N PRO A 15 -34.63 -35.56 -33.03
CA PRO A 15 -33.22 -35.43 -33.39
C PRO A 15 -32.43 -34.70 -32.30
N THR A 16 -31.18 -35.09 -32.05
CA THR A 16 -30.31 -34.49 -31.07
C THR A 16 -29.02 -34.03 -31.68
N MET A 17 -28.29 -33.12 -31.01
CA MET A 17 -26.96 -32.68 -31.43
C MET A 17 -25.90 -33.58 -30.81
N ARG A 18 -24.99 -34.08 -31.67
CA ARG A 18 -23.77 -34.78 -31.27
C ARG A 18 -22.61 -34.24 -32.10
N ASP A 19 -21.57 -33.80 -31.41
CA ASP A 19 -20.37 -33.23 -32.06
C ASP A 19 -20.69 -32.13 -33.09
N GLY A 20 -21.69 -31.31 -32.79
CA GLY A 20 -22.16 -30.23 -33.68
C GLY A 20 -22.92 -30.74 -34.92
N ARG A 21 -23.41 -31.96 -34.93
CA ARG A 21 -24.24 -32.51 -35.99
C ARG A 21 -25.61 -32.95 -35.49
N LEU A 22 -26.61 -32.71 -36.31
CA LEU A 22 -27.95 -33.19 -36.03
C LEU A 22 -28.05 -34.69 -36.41
N VAL A 23 -28.29 -35.48 -35.37
CA VAL A 23 -28.35 -36.96 -35.49
C VAL A 23 -29.68 -37.49 -34.97
N ILE A 24 -30.04 -38.70 -35.44
CA ILE A 24 -31.22 -39.41 -34.99
C ILE A 24 -30.78 -40.57 -34.06
N PRO A 25 -31.31 -40.63 -32.81
CA PRO A 25 -31.09 -41.77 -31.94
C PRO A 25 -31.91 -42.99 -32.44
N VAL A 26 -31.22 -44.11 -32.67
CA VAL A 26 -31.81 -45.35 -33.23
C VAL A 26 -31.41 -46.56 -32.37
N VAL A 27 -32.28 -47.50 -32.24
CA VAL A 27 -31.96 -48.79 -31.59
C VAL A 27 -30.98 -49.58 -32.47
N PRO A 28 -29.87 -50.16 -31.92
CA PRO A 28 -28.83 -50.81 -32.68
C PRO A 28 -29.32 -51.86 -33.66
N ALA A 29 -30.39 -52.59 -33.33
CA ALA A 29 -30.99 -53.62 -34.22
C ALA A 29 -31.54 -53.02 -35.52
N LEU A 30 -31.89 -51.74 -35.55
CA LEU A 30 -32.49 -51.07 -36.66
C LEU A 30 -31.52 -50.15 -37.42
N LYS A 31 -30.24 -50.09 -36.99
CA LYS A 31 -29.23 -49.17 -37.58
C LYS A 31 -29.04 -49.34 -39.08
N ARG A 32 -29.23 -50.55 -39.62
CA ARG A 32 -29.07 -50.83 -41.06
C ARG A 32 -30.25 -50.33 -41.93
N LYS A 33 -31.35 -49.94 -41.31
CA LYS A 33 -32.52 -49.40 -42.06
C LYS A 33 -32.39 -47.94 -42.41
N ILE A 34 -31.50 -47.20 -41.69
CA ILE A 34 -31.20 -45.81 -42.01
C ILE A 34 -29.87 -45.76 -42.72
N LYS A 35 -29.87 -45.29 -43.97
CA LYS A 35 -28.64 -44.99 -44.70
C LYS A 35 -28.05 -43.68 -44.11
N GLY A 36 -26.85 -43.79 -43.55
CA GLY A 36 -26.20 -42.63 -42.91
C GLY A 36 -24.88 -43.01 -42.22
N ILE A 37 -24.30 -42.02 -41.51
CA ILE A 37 -23.06 -42.13 -40.79
C ILE A 37 -23.38 -42.32 -39.31
N VAL A 38 -22.78 -43.31 -38.65
CA VAL A 38 -22.86 -43.51 -37.20
C VAL A 38 -21.80 -42.62 -36.58
N HIS A 39 -22.21 -41.71 -35.71
CA HIS A 39 -21.31 -40.77 -35.03
C HIS A 39 -20.97 -41.23 -33.61
N ASP A 40 -21.93 -41.83 -32.89
CA ASP A 40 -21.75 -42.16 -31.49
C ASP A 40 -22.66 -43.33 -31.07
N GLU A 41 -22.34 -43.98 -29.94
CA GLU A 41 -23.20 -44.93 -29.26
C GLU A 41 -23.38 -44.50 -27.80
N SER A 42 -24.57 -44.77 -27.26
CA SER A 42 -24.81 -44.47 -25.82
C SER A 42 -23.91 -45.40 -24.95
N ALA A 43 -23.48 -44.90 -23.77
CA ALA A 43 -22.65 -45.67 -22.82
C ALA A 43 -23.22 -47.04 -22.46
N SER A 44 -24.53 -47.22 -22.58
CA SER A 44 -25.22 -48.52 -22.33
C SER A 44 -25.31 -49.42 -23.60
N GLY A 45 -24.86 -48.95 -24.75
CA GLY A 45 -24.98 -49.64 -26.02
C GLY A 45 -26.41 -49.79 -26.55
N LYS A 46 -27.40 -49.15 -25.92
CA LYS A 46 -28.83 -49.27 -26.27
C LYS A 46 -29.29 -48.32 -27.37
N THR A 47 -28.49 -47.32 -27.71
CA THR A 47 -28.82 -46.29 -28.69
C THR A 47 -27.62 -45.97 -29.54
N VAL A 48 -27.81 -45.88 -30.85
CA VAL A 48 -26.80 -45.48 -31.82
C VAL A 48 -27.27 -44.16 -32.43
N PHE A 49 -26.39 -43.20 -32.53
CA PHE A 49 -26.66 -41.89 -33.08
C PHE A 49 -26.22 -41.84 -34.56
N ILE A 50 -27.20 -41.75 -35.44
CA ILE A 50 -26.97 -41.83 -36.89
C ILE A 50 -27.30 -40.47 -37.53
N GLU A 51 -26.38 -39.95 -38.32
CA GLU A 51 -26.61 -38.84 -39.28
C GLU A 51 -27.15 -39.43 -40.55
N PRO A 52 -28.42 -39.21 -40.91
CA PRO A 52 -28.98 -39.71 -42.14
C PRO A 52 -28.29 -39.10 -43.38
N ALA A 53 -28.07 -39.90 -44.43
CA ALA A 53 -27.40 -39.40 -45.64
C ALA A 53 -28.07 -38.16 -46.27
N GLU A 54 -29.38 -38.05 -46.12
CA GLU A 54 -30.18 -36.92 -46.60
C GLU A 54 -29.88 -35.59 -45.89
N VAL A 55 -29.32 -35.63 -44.67
CA VAL A 55 -29.01 -34.43 -43.88
C VAL A 55 -27.51 -34.12 -43.75
N VAL A 56 -26.66 -35.03 -44.25
CA VAL A 56 -25.19 -34.85 -44.22
C VAL A 56 -24.78 -33.54 -44.88
N GLU A 57 -25.34 -33.23 -46.05
CA GLU A 57 -25.02 -32.00 -46.79
C GLU A 57 -25.45 -30.76 -46.00
N ALA A 58 -26.65 -30.79 -45.43
CA ALA A 58 -27.16 -29.71 -44.58
C ALA A 58 -26.28 -29.49 -43.35
N ASN A 59 -25.91 -30.56 -42.62
CA ASN A 59 -25.00 -30.48 -41.46
C ASN A 59 -23.62 -29.97 -41.86
N ASN A 60 -23.07 -30.37 -43.01
CA ASN A 60 -21.81 -29.83 -43.51
C ASN A 60 -21.92 -28.34 -43.81
N ARG A 61 -23.07 -27.92 -44.42
CA ARG A 61 -23.29 -26.49 -44.70
C ARG A 61 -23.42 -25.65 -43.45
N ILE A 62 -24.06 -26.18 -42.39
CA ILE A 62 -24.10 -25.51 -41.09
C ILE A 62 -22.68 -25.32 -40.55
N ARG A 63 -21.85 -26.33 -40.52
CA ARG A 63 -20.47 -26.21 -40.07
C ARG A 63 -19.59 -25.27 -40.88
N GLU A 64 -19.80 -25.23 -42.20
CA GLU A 64 -19.13 -24.25 -43.07
C GLU A 64 -19.54 -22.81 -42.64
N LEU A 65 -20.85 -22.58 -42.46
CA LEU A 65 -21.35 -21.26 -42.05
C LEU A 65 -20.88 -20.85 -40.67
N GLU A 66 -20.87 -21.76 -39.71
CA GLU A 66 -20.29 -21.51 -38.37
C GLU A 66 -18.80 -21.16 -38.46
N GLY A 67 -18.05 -21.84 -39.33
CA GLY A 67 -16.65 -21.53 -39.61
C GLY A 67 -16.47 -20.17 -40.29
N ASP A 68 -17.38 -19.82 -41.24
CA ASP A 68 -17.38 -18.52 -41.90
C ASP A 68 -17.69 -17.38 -40.91
N GLU A 69 -18.72 -17.56 -40.08
CA GLU A 69 -19.08 -16.61 -39.03
C GLU A 69 -17.89 -16.35 -38.10
N ARG A 70 -17.25 -17.41 -37.62
CA ARG A 70 -16.05 -17.30 -36.74
C ARG A 70 -14.91 -16.56 -37.44
N ARG A 71 -14.64 -16.84 -38.71
CA ARG A 71 -13.64 -16.12 -39.51
C ARG A 71 -13.97 -14.66 -39.65
N GLU A 72 -15.23 -14.33 -39.90
CA GLU A 72 -15.67 -12.95 -40.03
C GLU A 72 -15.55 -12.18 -38.70
N ILE A 73 -15.94 -12.77 -37.57
CA ILE A 73 -15.73 -12.20 -36.24
C ILE A 73 -14.25 -11.88 -36.01
N ILE A 74 -13.36 -12.84 -36.28
CA ILE A 74 -11.91 -12.65 -36.15
C ILE A 74 -11.44 -11.50 -37.06
N ARG A 75 -11.90 -11.45 -38.31
CA ARG A 75 -11.56 -10.38 -39.25
C ARG A 75 -11.93 -9.00 -38.72
N ILE A 76 -13.14 -8.85 -38.23
CA ILE A 76 -13.64 -7.58 -37.65
C ILE A 76 -12.82 -7.19 -36.43
N LEU A 77 -12.54 -8.12 -35.52
CA LEU A 77 -11.74 -7.86 -34.34
C LEU A 77 -10.30 -7.46 -34.67
N MET A 78 -9.70 -8.11 -35.67
CA MET A 78 -8.36 -7.74 -36.15
C MET A 78 -8.32 -6.36 -36.77
N GLU A 79 -9.31 -6.04 -37.60
CA GLU A 79 -9.43 -4.72 -38.22
C GLU A 79 -9.58 -3.61 -37.17
N PHE A 80 -10.49 -3.80 -36.20
CA PHE A 80 -10.66 -2.89 -35.08
C PHE A 80 -9.36 -2.75 -34.27
N SER A 81 -8.68 -3.87 -33.96
CA SER A 81 -7.43 -3.84 -33.22
C SER A 81 -6.34 -3.07 -33.97
N ASN A 82 -6.26 -3.24 -35.29
CA ASN A 82 -5.30 -2.52 -36.13
C ASN A 82 -5.59 -1.01 -36.19
N LEU A 83 -6.87 -0.62 -36.18
CA LEU A 83 -7.26 0.81 -36.09
C LEU A 83 -6.91 1.40 -34.72
N LEU A 84 -7.07 0.65 -33.64
CA LEU A 84 -6.79 1.12 -32.28
C LEU A 84 -5.29 1.16 -31.95
N ARG A 85 -4.50 0.23 -32.50
CA ARG A 85 -3.08 0.07 -32.15
C ARG A 85 -2.23 1.34 -32.24
N PRO A 86 -2.37 2.20 -33.26
CA PRO A 86 -1.63 3.47 -33.33
C PRO A 86 -1.94 4.43 -32.17
N SER A 87 -3.15 4.36 -31.60
CA SER A 87 -3.61 5.24 -30.51
C SER A 87 -3.29 4.70 -29.12
N ILE A 88 -2.76 3.47 -28.99
CA ILE A 88 -2.45 2.89 -27.68
C ILE A 88 -1.49 3.76 -26.87
N PRO A 89 -0.40 4.33 -27.44
CA PRO A 89 0.50 5.19 -26.66
C PRO A 89 -0.23 6.40 -26.08
N ASP A 90 -1.13 7.05 -26.85
CA ASP A 90 -1.89 8.21 -26.38
C ASP A 90 -2.89 7.83 -25.28
N VAL A 91 -3.51 6.65 -25.39
CA VAL A 91 -4.40 6.12 -24.35
C VAL A 91 -3.63 5.85 -23.06
N LEU A 92 -2.44 5.25 -23.14
CA LEU A 92 -1.58 5.00 -21.96
C LEU A 92 -1.14 6.32 -21.33
N LEU A 93 -0.69 7.29 -22.12
CA LEU A 93 -0.31 8.62 -21.64
C LEU A 93 -1.48 9.33 -20.96
N SER A 94 -2.67 9.24 -21.54
CA SER A 94 -3.90 9.81 -20.94
C SER A 94 -4.23 9.14 -19.61
N TYR A 95 -4.03 7.83 -19.50
CA TYR A 95 -4.25 7.09 -18.26
C TYR A 95 -3.26 7.50 -17.16
N GLU A 96 -1.97 7.65 -17.50
CA GLU A 96 -0.96 8.17 -16.57
C GLU A 96 -1.29 9.58 -16.10
N PHE A 97 -1.69 10.46 -17.02
CA PHE A 97 -2.12 11.83 -16.68
C PHE A 97 -3.32 11.84 -15.72
N LEU A 98 -4.33 11.01 -15.97
CA LEU A 98 -5.48 10.88 -15.08
C LEU A 98 -5.10 10.37 -13.69
N ALA A 99 -4.15 9.42 -13.62
CA ALA A 99 -3.64 8.91 -12.35
C ALA A 99 -2.92 10.00 -11.54
N GLU A 100 -2.12 10.85 -12.20
CA GLU A 100 -1.48 12.00 -11.54
C GLU A 100 -2.51 13.01 -11.01
N ILE A 101 -3.51 13.35 -11.81
CA ILE A 101 -4.57 14.29 -11.39
C ILE A 101 -5.37 13.73 -10.21
N ASP A 102 -5.73 12.45 -10.25
CA ASP A 102 -6.45 11.82 -9.15
C ASP A 102 -5.60 11.78 -7.87
N PHE A 103 -4.31 11.51 -7.99
CA PHE A 103 -3.38 11.54 -6.86
C PHE A 103 -3.24 12.95 -6.24
N ILE A 104 -3.12 13.99 -7.08
CA ILE A 104 -3.10 15.38 -6.62
C ILE A 104 -4.42 15.72 -5.92
N ARG A 105 -5.54 15.32 -6.49
CA ARG A 105 -6.87 15.52 -5.89
C ARG A 105 -6.98 14.81 -4.54
N ALA A 106 -6.52 13.57 -4.43
CA ALA A 106 -6.54 12.83 -3.16
C ALA A 106 -5.71 13.54 -2.08
N LYS A 107 -4.51 14.04 -2.42
CA LYS A 107 -3.69 14.86 -1.52
C LYS A 107 -4.41 16.14 -1.09
N ALA A 108 -5.07 16.83 -2.01
CA ALA A 108 -5.80 18.05 -1.71
C ALA A 108 -6.98 17.82 -0.75
N LEU A 109 -7.79 16.79 -1.00
CA LEU A 109 -8.90 16.39 -0.12
C LEU A 109 -8.42 15.98 1.28
N PHE A 110 -7.32 15.25 1.35
CA PHE A 110 -6.72 14.88 2.63
C PHE A 110 -6.21 16.12 3.38
N SER A 111 -5.56 17.04 2.68
CA SER A 111 -5.07 18.30 3.26
C SER A 111 -6.22 19.17 3.81
N GLU A 112 -7.35 19.24 3.12
CA GLU A 112 -8.55 19.92 3.60
C GLU A 112 -9.07 19.27 4.88
N GLN A 113 -9.13 17.94 4.92
CA GLN A 113 -9.61 17.18 6.07
C GLN A 113 -8.79 17.42 7.35
N ILE A 114 -7.46 17.56 7.21
CA ILE A 114 -6.55 17.80 8.35
C ILE A 114 -6.20 19.27 8.55
N THR A 115 -6.77 20.19 7.80
CA THR A 115 -6.43 21.62 7.79
C THR A 115 -4.94 21.84 7.49
N GLY A 116 -4.43 21.11 6.50
CA GLY A 116 -3.02 21.13 6.11
C GLY A 116 -2.64 22.42 5.39
N LEU A 117 -1.51 22.99 5.78
CA LEU A 117 -0.91 24.19 5.18
C LEU A 117 0.50 23.88 4.67
N LYS A 118 1.01 24.73 3.79
CA LYS A 118 2.38 24.67 3.31
C LYS A 118 3.24 25.58 4.19
N PRO A 119 4.20 25.05 4.97
CA PRO A 119 5.17 25.89 5.69
C PRO A 119 6.11 26.60 4.72
N ALA A 120 6.85 27.59 5.21
CA ALA A 120 8.01 28.11 4.48
C ALA A 120 9.07 27.01 4.39
N PHE A 121 9.45 26.67 3.15
CA PHE A 121 10.32 25.51 2.88
C PHE A 121 11.74 25.97 2.57
N GLU A 122 12.71 25.42 3.29
CA GLU A 122 14.11 25.80 3.16
C GLU A 122 14.99 24.63 2.75
N ASN A 123 15.98 24.87 1.89
CA ASN A 123 16.95 23.84 1.51
C ASN A 123 18.09 23.71 2.53
N LYS A 124 17.72 23.64 3.80
CA LYS A 124 18.61 23.39 4.94
C LYS A 124 17.89 22.55 5.97
N GLN A 125 18.59 22.08 7.00
CA GLN A 125 18.01 21.32 8.10
C GLN A 125 17.45 22.31 9.13
N VAL A 126 16.14 22.42 9.20
CA VAL A 126 15.42 23.27 10.15
C VAL A 126 14.04 22.69 10.43
N LEU A 127 13.63 22.76 11.67
CA LEU A 127 12.28 22.54 12.17
C LEU A 127 11.95 23.73 13.06
N ASP A 128 11.18 24.67 12.56
CA ASP A 128 10.62 25.76 13.35
C ASP A 128 9.11 25.74 13.13
N TRP A 129 8.47 24.87 13.90
CA TRP A 129 7.06 24.59 13.76
C TRP A 129 6.26 25.20 14.88
N THR A 130 5.20 25.87 14.49
CA THR A 130 4.23 26.46 15.38
C THR A 130 2.89 25.79 15.18
N MET A 131 2.23 25.46 16.28
CA MET A 131 0.90 24.86 16.30
C MET A 131 0.79 23.59 15.46
N ALA A 132 1.85 22.78 15.42
CA ALA A 132 1.86 21.51 14.70
C ALA A 132 0.95 20.48 15.38
N VAL A 133 0.12 19.80 14.61
CA VAL A 133 -0.88 18.86 15.13
C VAL A 133 -0.69 17.47 14.52
N HIS A 134 -0.76 16.44 15.34
CA HIS A 134 -0.72 15.06 14.85
C HIS A 134 -2.02 14.74 14.10
N PRO A 135 -2.01 14.52 12.77
CA PRO A 135 -3.22 14.45 11.95
C PRO A 135 -4.15 13.29 12.34
N LEU A 136 -3.62 12.10 12.60
CA LEU A 136 -4.43 10.94 12.99
C LEU A 136 -5.06 11.14 14.38
N LEU A 137 -4.33 11.78 15.30
CA LEU A 137 -4.86 12.10 16.62
C LEU A 137 -5.96 13.16 16.50
N GLN A 138 -5.78 14.18 15.65
CA GLN A 138 -6.78 15.20 15.34
C GLN A 138 -8.07 14.56 14.85
N LEU A 139 -7.99 13.69 13.85
CA LEU A 139 -9.15 13.00 13.28
C LEU A 139 -9.84 12.07 14.30
N SER A 140 -9.06 11.40 15.15
CA SER A 140 -9.61 10.52 16.19
C SER A 140 -10.31 11.30 17.28
N LEU A 141 -9.70 12.37 17.83
CA LEU A 141 -10.26 13.17 18.91
C LEU A 141 -11.46 14.01 18.46
N ALA A 142 -11.46 14.47 17.20
CA ALA A 142 -12.58 15.20 16.62
C ALA A 142 -13.90 14.40 16.67
N LYS A 143 -13.84 13.07 16.51
CA LYS A 143 -15.00 12.18 16.64
C LYS A 143 -15.63 12.21 18.03
N HIS A 144 -14.86 12.59 19.04
CA HIS A 144 -15.28 12.71 20.45
C HIS A 144 -15.42 14.15 20.91
N GLY A 145 -15.41 15.13 19.98
CA GLY A 145 -15.50 16.55 20.30
C GLY A 145 -14.30 17.12 21.08
N LYS A 146 -13.17 16.40 21.09
CA LYS A 146 -11.94 16.81 21.76
C LYS A 146 -10.96 17.42 20.77
N LYS A 147 -10.12 18.33 21.28
CA LYS A 147 -9.03 18.95 20.48
C LYS A 147 -7.68 18.35 20.87
N VAL A 148 -6.76 18.32 19.91
CA VAL A 148 -5.35 17.98 20.16
C VAL A 148 -4.66 19.22 20.71
N VAL A 149 -3.75 19.02 21.67
CA VAL A 149 -2.83 20.09 22.10
C VAL A 149 -1.76 20.22 21.02
N PRO A 150 -1.58 21.39 20.41
CA PRO A 150 -0.61 21.60 19.36
C PRO A 150 0.82 21.56 19.91
N LEU A 151 1.77 21.25 19.04
CA LEU A 151 3.20 21.21 19.31
C LEU A 151 3.89 22.43 18.70
N ASP A 152 4.65 23.17 19.53
CA ASP A 152 5.65 24.13 19.08
C ASP A 152 7.03 23.49 19.29
N ILE A 153 7.87 23.48 18.24
CA ILE A 153 9.21 22.88 18.29
C ILE A 153 10.17 23.65 17.40
N GLU A 154 11.37 23.89 17.92
CA GLU A 154 12.44 24.52 17.16
C GLU A 154 13.71 23.66 17.19
N LEU A 155 14.24 23.31 15.99
CA LEU A 155 15.57 22.75 15.78
C LEU A 155 16.26 23.54 14.67
N ASN A 156 17.48 23.98 14.94
CA ASN A 156 18.28 24.78 14.03
C ASN A 156 19.78 24.43 14.17
N GLU A 157 20.66 25.09 13.46
CA GLU A 157 22.11 24.82 13.49
C GLU A 157 22.73 24.92 14.90
N LYS A 158 22.18 25.76 15.75
CA LYS A 158 22.67 25.97 17.14
C LYS A 158 22.01 25.02 18.14
N GLN A 159 20.81 24.54 17.86
CA GLN A 159 20.00 23.69 18.71
C GLN A 159 19.53 22.49 17.88
N ARG A 160 20.41 21.53 17.64
CA ARG A 160 20.15 20.43 16.71
C ARG A 160 19.44 19.26 17.36
N ILE A 161 19.74 18.97 18.62
CA ILE A 161 19.17 17.83 19.35
C ILE A 161 18.38 18.36 20.54
N LEU A 162 17.10 18.06 20.57
CA LEU A 162 16.21 18.36 21.68
C LEU A 162 16.04 17.12 22.56
N ILE A 163 16.43 17.23 23.83
CA ILE A 163 16.18 16.20 24.85
C ILE A 163 14.92 16.57 25.62
N ILE A 164 13.90 15.75 25.52
CA ILE A 164 12.64 15.94 26.24
C ILE A 164 12.61 15.02 27.46
N SER A 165 12.43 15.62 28.63
CA SER A 165 12.32 14.88 29.88
C SER A 165 10.96 15.14 30.56
N GLY A 166 10.58 14.24 31.46
CA GLY A 166 9.31 14.36 32.22
C GLY A 166 8.57 13.02 32.32
N PRO A 167 7.38 13.02 32.93
CA PRO A 167 6.57 11.81 33.07
C PRO A 167 6.06 11.31 31.71
N ASN A 168 5.82 10.00 31.57
CA ASN A 168 5.31 9.42 30.32
C ASN A 168 3.94 9.95 29.92
N ALA A 169 3.09 10.28 30.88
CA ALA A 169 1.77 10.89 30.65
C ALA A 169 1.82 12.30 30.02
N GLY A 170 3.00 12.95 29.97
CA GLY A 170 3.16 14.31 29.43
C GLY A 170 3.19 14.43 27.92
N GLY A 171 2.92 13.36 27.16
CA GLY A 171 2.83 13.43 25.69
C GLY A 171 4.16 13.36 24.94
N LYS A 172 5.27 12.96 25.58
CA LYS A 172 6.61 12.85 24.97
C LYS A 172 6.64 12.00 23.70
N SER A 173 6.10 10.78 23.75
CA SER A 173 6.03 9.87 22.59
C SER A 173 5.11 10.41 21.50
N VAL A 174 4.06 11.14 21.86
CA VAL A 174 3.20 11.82 20.88
C VAL A 174 3.95 12.94 20.17
N CYS A 175 4.78 13.70 20.88
CA CYS A 175 5.66 14.70 20.28
C CYS A 175 6.57 14.08 19.22
N LEU A 176 7.30 13.01 19.56
CA LEU A 176 8.17 12.27 18.62
C LEU A 176 7.39 11.77 17.40
N LYS A 177 6.26 11.11 17.62
CA LYS A 177 5.38 10.61 16.55
C LYS A 177 4.87 11.75 15.66
N THR A 178 4.55 12.91 16.25
CA THR A 178 4.11 14.09 15.50
C THR A 178 5.24 14.60 14.60
N VAL A 179 6.45 14.78 15.15
CA VAL A 179 7.61 15.27 14.39
C VAL A 179 7.92 14.30 13.24
N GLY A 180 8.00 13.00 13.52
CA GLY A 180 8.33 12.00 12.51
C GLY A 180 7.29 11.94 11.38
N LEU A 181 6.02 11.88 11.75
CA LEU A 181 4.93 11.78 10.77
C LEU A 181 4.83 13.03 9.90
N LEU A 182 4.84 14.22 10.49
CA LEU A 182 4.69 15.47 9.74
C LEU A 182 5.90 15.72 8.83
N GLN A 183 7.13 15.46 9.31
CA GLN A 183 8.32 15.59 8.46
C GLN A 183 8.30 14.61 7.28
N TYR A 184 7.88 13.38 7.53
CA TYR A 184 7.75 12.39 6.46
C TYR A 184 6.65 12.77 5.45
N MET A 185 5.47 13.19 5.93
CA MET A 185 4.37 13.67 5.08
C MET A 185 4.81 14.85 4.21
N LEU A 186 5.50 15.82 4.80
CA LEU A 186 6.01 16.98 4.08
C LEU A 186 6.97 16.57 2.95
N GLN A 187 7.90 15.65 3.22
CA GLN A 187 8.85 15.15 2.22
C GLN A 187 8.20 14.26 1.15
N CYS A 188 7.01 13.70 1.41
CA CYS A 188 6.15 13.07 0.42
C CYS A 188 5.28 14.05 -0.37
N GLY A 189 5.42 15.37 -0.13
CA GLY A 189 4.67 16.41 -0.82
C GLY A 189 3.21 16.51 -0.38
N LEU A 190 2.93 16.23 0.90
CA LEU A 190 1.65 16.49 1.54
C LEU A 190 1.69 17.82 2.28
N LEU A 191 0.57 18.53 2.32
CA LEU A 191 0.38 19.65 3.23
C LEU A 191 0.16 19.09 4.64
N ILE A 192 0.64 19.81 5.65
CA ILE A 192 0.65 19.34 7.04
C ILE A 192 -0.05 20.33 7.98
N PRO A 193 -0.71 19.84 9.04
CA PRO A 193 -1.45 20.69 9.95
C PRO A 193 -0.52 21.43 10.90
N MET A 194 -0.22 22.68 10.57
CA MET A 194 0.58 23.61 11.38
C MET A 194 0.26 25.05 11.02
N HIS A 195 0.79 26.01 11.78
CA HIS A 195 0.61 27.42 11.46
C HIS A 195 1.45 27.82 10.24
N GLU A 196 0.94 28.76 9.41
CA GLU A 196 1.58 29.22 8.16
C GLU A 196 2.96 29.86 8.35
N ARG A 197 3.25 30.40 9.55
CA ARG A 197 4.56 30.98 9.88
C ARG A 197 5.66 29.94 10.12
N SER A 198 5.32 28.65 10.11
CA SER A 198 6.27 27.59 10.36
C SER A 198 7.29 27.47 9.22
N HIS A 199 8.53 27.14 9.59
CA HIS A 199 9.61 26.84 8.67
C HIS A 199 9.99 25.36 8.75
N ALA A 200 10.21 24.74 7.62
CA ALA A 200 10.60 23.34 7.53
C ALA A 200 11.69 23.11 6.50
N GLY A 201 12.64 22.29 6.87
CA GLY A 201 13.74 21.86 5.98
C GLY A 201 13.60 20.44 5.50
N ILE A 202 14.60 20.01 4.71
CA ILE A 202 14.68 18.65 4.16
C ILE A 202 15.75 17.87 4.90
N PHE A 203 15.42 16.67 5.33
CA PHE A 203 16.37 15.69 5.86
C PHE A 203 16.58 14.56 4.85
N SER A 204 17.85 14.20 4.61
CA SER A 204 18.18 13.09 3.71
C SER A 204 17.82 11.73 4.30
N ASN A 205 17.85 11.62 5.63
CA ASN A 205 17.50 10.40 6.35
C ASN A 205 16.67 10.76 7.58
N ILE A 206 15.64 9.96 7.84
CA ILE A 206 14.85 10.03 9.07
C ILE A 206 15.01 8.65 9.75
N PHE A 207 15.63 8.63 10.91
CA PHE A 207 15.80 7.42 11.72
C PHE A 207 14.81 7.46 12.89
N ILE A 208 14.09 6.37 13.10
CA ILE A 208 13.04 6.29 14.10
C ILE A 208 13.30 5.06 14.98
N ASP A 209 13.34 5.29 16.29
CA ASP A 209 13.37 4.25 17.31
C ASP A 209 12.32 4.61 18.36
N ILE A 210 11.05 4.36 17.99
CA ILE A 210 9.85 4.66 18.77
C ILE A 210 9.02 3.39 18.79
N GLY A 211 8.87 2.78 19.93
CA GLY A 211 8.02 1.62 20.08
C GLY A 211 8.06 1.06 21.49
N ASP A 212 6.90 0.84 22.06
CA ASP A 212 6.70 -0.13 23.13
C ASP A 212 6.52 -1.49 22.45
N GLU A 213 7.57 -2.23 22.22
CA GLU A 213 7.44 -3.66 21.96
C GLU A 213 7.06 -4.37 23.27
N GLN A 214 5.82 -4.12 23.71
CA GLN A 214 5.21 -4.84 24.83
C GLN A 214 4.73 -6.21 24.37
N SER A 215 5.65 -7.08 24.02
CA SER A 215 5.41 -8.52 24.08
C SER A 215 6.09 -9.07 25.32
N ILE A 216 5.31 -9.68 26.20
CA ILE A 216 5.72 -10.27 27.48
C ILE A 216 6.83 -11.36 27.31
N GLU A 217 7.11 -11.76 26.09
CA GLU A 217 8.10 -12.80 25.75
C GLU A 217 9.50 -12.25 25.38
N ASP A 218 9.70 -10.91 25.29
CA ASP A 218 10.87 -10.32 24.62
C ASP A 218 11.56 -9.15 25.34
N ASP A 219 11.54 -9.04 26.66
CA ASP A 219 12.26 -7.97 27.37
C ASP A 219 13.78 -7.91 27.04
N LEU A 220 14.41 -9.06 26.76
CA LEU A 220 15.79 -9.14 26.29
C LEU A 220 15.93 -8.77 24.80
N SER A 221 14.87 -8.92 24.00
CA SER A 221 14.86 -8.55 22.58
C SER A 221 14.73 -7.05 22.40
N THR A 222 13.96 -6.35 23.22
CA THR A 222 13.71 -4.91 23.14
C THR A 222 15.00 -4.11 23.31
N TYR A 223 15.78 -4.36 24.36
CA TYR A 223 17.06 -3.68 24.54
C TYR A 223 18.07 -3.98 23.44
N SER A 224 18.14 -5.22 22.99
CA SER A 224 19.01 -5.63 21.89
C SER A 224 18.62 -4.97 20.57
N SER A 225 17.32 -4.80 20.32
CA SER A 225 16.77 -4.09 19.16
C SER A 225 17.14 -2.61 19.19
N HIS A 226 16.95 -1.94 20.35
CA HIS A 226 17.37 -0.54 20.53
C HIS A 226 18.87 -0.35 20.29
N LEU A 227 19.73 -1.22 20.83
CA LEU A 227 21.16 -1.16 20.60
C LEU A 227 21.53 -1.37 19.13
N THR A 228 20.84 -2.27 18.46
CA THR A 228 21.05 -2.51 17.03
C THR A 228 20.63 -1.30 16.20
N ASN A 229 19.49 -0.68 16.51
CA ASN A 229 19.02 0.54 15.87
C ASN A 229 20.01 1.69 16.10
N MET A 230 20.46 1.90 17.34
CA MET A 230 21.49 2.90 17.66
C MET A 230 22.79 2.68 16.89
N LYS A 231 23.24 1.42 16.76
CA LYS A 231 24.43 1.08 15.97
C LYS A 231 24.26 1.45 14.49
N ILE A 232 23.09 1.18 13.91
CA ILE A 232 22.77 1.55 12.53
C ILE A 232 22.73 3.09 12.38
N MET A 233 22.06 3.78 13.30
CA MET A 233 21.98 5.24 13.33
C MET A 233 23.36 5.85 13.44
N MET A 234 24.18 5.41 14.42
CA MET A 234 25.57 5.91 14.59
C MET A 234 26.43 5.72 13.34
N LYS A 235 26.22 4.63 12.60
CA LYS A 235 26.95 4.36 11.37
C LYS A 235 26.52 5.26 10.21
N SER A 236 25.21 5.48 10.07
CA SER A 236 24.59 6.04 8.86
C SER A 236 24.15 7.50 8.97
N CYS A 237 24.01 8.05 10.20
CA CYS A 237 23.60 9.44 10.37
C CYS A 237 24.74 10.43 10.05
N ASN A 238 24.34 11.62 9.63
CA ASN A 238 25.19 12.78 9.31
C ASN A 238 24.45 14.07 9.66
N GLU A 239 25.00 15.23 9.27
CA GLU A 239 24.42 16.56 9.48
C GLU A 239 23.07 16.79 8.78
N ARG A 240 22.69 15.92 7.83
CA ARG A 240 21.41 15.96 7.12
C ARG A 240 20.41 14.90 7.59
N SER A 241 20.64 14.32 8.75
CA SER A 241 19.81 13.27 9.33
C SER A 241 18.97 13.81 10.48
N LEU A 242 17.73 13.34 10.57
CA LEU A 242 16.84 13.51 11.71
C LEU A 242 16.73 12.18 12.47
N ILE A 243 17.01 12.17 13.75
CA ILE A 243 16.85 11.00 14.64
C ILE A 243 15.71 11.25 15.61
N LEU A 244 14.87 10.26 15.82
CA LEU A 244 13.72 10.29 16.72
C LEU A 244 13.81 9.04 17.62
N ILE A 245 14.16 9.25 18.89
CA ILE A 245 14.41 8.13 19.81
C ILE A 245 13.56 8.30 21.06
N ASP A 246 12.72 7.32 21.34
CA ASP A 246 11.91 7.29 22.57
C ASP A 246 12.64 6.48 23.66
N GLU A 247 12.48 6.88 24.91
CA GLU A 247 13.06 6.24 26.10
C GLU A 247 14.56 5.91 26.00
N PHE A 248 15.34 6.85 25.46
CA PHE A 248 16.75 6.67 25.15
C PHE A 248 17.57 6.16 26.32
N GLY A 249 18.18 4.99 26.14
CA GLY A 249 18.95 4.27 27.15
C GLY A 249 18.11 3.33 28.04
N GLY A 250 16.79 3.28 27.85
CA GLY A 250 15.88 2.40 28.59
C GLY A 250 16.11 0.90 28.31
N GLY A 251 15.44 0.05 29.09
CA GLY A 251 15.46 -1.40 28.89
C GLY A 251 16.66 -2.15 29.49
N THR A 252 17.52 -1.46 30.28
CA THR A 252 18.65 -2.09 30.99
C THR A 252 18.89 -1.44 32.34
N GLU A 253 19.92 -1.93 33.06
CA GLU A 253 20.32 -1.34 34.32
C GLU A 253 20.62 0.15 34.16
N PRO A 254 20.04 1.04 35.03
CA PRO A 254 20.05 2.49 34.83
C PRO A 254 21.42 3.14 34.67
N GLN A 255 22.43 2.67 35.40
CA GLN A 255 23.76 3.26 35.31
C GLN A 255 24.44 2.91 33.98
N ILE A 256 24.30 1.67 33.54
CA ILE A 256 24.86 1.19 32.25
C ILE A 256 24.12 1.84 31.10
N GLY A 257 22.80 1.84 31.13
CA GLY A 257 21.95 2.45 30.09
C GLY A 257 22.22 3.94 29.92
N GLY A 258 22.32 4.67 31.03
CA GLY A 258 22.65 6.09 31.03
C GLY A 258 24.04 6.39 30.46
N ALA A 259 25.06 5.61 30.80
CA ALA A 259 26.42 5.79 30.29
C ALA A 259 26.55 5.49 28.79
N ILE A 260 25.87 4.43 28.32
CA ILE A 260 25.81 4.10 26.87
C ILE A 260 25.09 5.18 26.10
N ALA A 261 23.92 5.62 26.57
CA ALA A 261 23.15 6.68 25.95
C ALA A 261 23.92 7.99 25.83
N GLU A 262 24.67 8.38 26.87
CA GLU A 262 25.52 9.58 26.84
C GLU A 262 26.65 9.46 25.82
N ALA A 263 27.32 8.32 25.75
CA ALA A 263 28.36 8.07 24.75
C ALA A 263 27.82 8.13 23.31
N VAL A 264 26.64 7.58 23.08
CA VAL A 264 25.95 7.62 21.79
C VAL A 264 25.47 9.04 21.46
N LEU A 265 24.91 9.77 22.41
CA LEU A 265 24.50 11.18 22.25
C LEU A 265 25.70 12.07 21.87
N LYS A 266 26.83 11.89 22.54
CA LYS A 266 28.05 12.58 22.17
C LYS A 266 28.46 12.32 20.74
N ARG A 267 28.29 11.10 20.26
CA ARG A 267 28.60 10.73 18.88
C ARG A 267 27.64 11.37 17.88
N PHE A 268 26.33 11.42 18.18
CA PHE A 268 25.35 12.14 17.35
C PHE A 268 25.67 13.63 17.28
N ASN A 269 26.00 14.26 18.40
CA ASN A 269 26.36 15.67 18.44
C ASN A 269 27.63 15.98 17.64
N GLN A 270 28.65 15.12 17.71
CA GLN A 270 29.88 15.24 16.90
C GLN A 270 29.59 15.16 15.40
N LYS A 271 28.60 14.36 14.99
CA LYS A 271 28.16 14.24 13.59
C LYS A 271 27.21 15.35 13.14
N GLN A 272 26.95 16.33 14.01
CA GLN A 272 26.04 17.44 13.73
C GLN A 272 24.59 17.00 13.37
N THR A 273 24.18 15.84 13.87
CA THR A 273 22.86 15.23 13.59
C THR A 273 21.76 16.05 14.26
N PHE A 274 20.62 16.17 13.62
CA PHE A 274 19.40 16.72 14.19
C PHE A 274 18.57 15.63 14.84
N GLY A 275 17.84 15.97 15.92
CA GLY A 275 17.00 14.95 16.55
C GLY A 275 16.13 15.42 17.70
N VAL A 276 15.15 14.58 18.01
CA VAL A 276 14.33 14.68 19.21
C VAL A 276 14.44 13.38 19.96
N ILE A 277 14.81 13.47 21.23
CA ILE A 277 15.11 12.30 22.07
C ILE A 277 14.34 12.44 23.38
N THR A 278 13.60 11.42 23.77
CA THR A 278 13.03 11.38 25.13
C THR A 278 13.88 10.52 26.05
N THR A 279 13.95 10.90 27.31
CA THR A 279 14.71 10.14 28.30
C THR A 279 14.26 10.41 29.73
N HIS A 280 14.55 9.46 30.61
CA HIS A 280 14.42 9.60 32.06
C HIS A 280 15.76 9.84 32.76
N TYR A 281 16.89 9.77 32.05
CA TYR A 281 18.23 9.83 32.61
C TYR A 281 18.69 11.24 32.85
N GLN A 282 19.15 11.52 34.10
CA GLN A 282 19.63 12.83 34.52
C GLN A 282 20.95 13.23 33.85
N ASN A 283 21.87 12.28 33.65
CA ASN A 283 23.15 12.54 32.99
C ASN A 283 23.00 13.10 31.57
N LEU A 284 21.96 12.71 30.82
CA LEU A 284 21.71 13.25 29.51
C LEU A 284 21.23 14.73 29.57
N LYS A 285 20.54 15.11 30.64
CA LYS A 285 20.16 16.52 30.87
C LYS A 285 21.41 17.35 31.15
N HIS A 286 22.31 16.88 32.01
CA HIS A 286 23.58 17.56 32.28
C HIS A 286 24.42 17.65 31.01
N PHE A 287 24.44 16.59 30.22
CA PHE A 287 25.14 16.64 28.93
C PHE A 287 24.66 17.80 28.05
N ALA A 288 23.34 18.07 27.99
CA ALA A 288 22.80 19.17 27.22
C ALA A 288 23.17 20.56 27.78
N GLU A 289 23.41 20.67 29.10
CA GLU A 289 23.86 21.91 29.74
C GLU A 289 25.33 22.22 29.41
N ASP A 290 26.16 21.17 29.24
CA ASP A 290 27.59 21.27 29.04
C ASP A 290 28.06 21.26 27.57
N HIS A 291 27.13 20.98 26.62
CA HIS A 291 27.50 20.78 25.21
C HIS A 291 26.64 21.59 24.27
N GLU A 292 27.26 22.42 23.44
CA GLU A 292 26.59 23.15 22.36
C GLU A 292 25.93 22.20 21.36
N GLY A 293 24.80 22.60 20.83
CA GLY A 293 24.04 21.83 19.84
C GLY A 293 22.99 20.87 20.42
N VAL A 294 22.99 20.69 21.75
CA VAL A 294 21.99 19.89 22.46
C VAL A 294 21.28 20.77 23.47
N VAL A 295 19.96 20.67 23.52
CA VAL A 295 19.13 21.49 24.42
C VAL A 295 18.14 20.61 25.20
N ASN A 296 17.84 21.04 26.42
CA ASN A 296 16.81 20.43 27.24
C ASN A 296 15.46 21.08 26.97
N GLY A 297 14.43 20.25 26.86
CA GLY A 297 13.03 20.65 26.83
C GLY A 297 12.20 19.89 27.85
N ALA A 298 11.11 20.49 28.25
CA ALA A 298 10.11 19.83 29.08
C ALA A 298 8.73 20.00 28.45
N MET A 299 7.91 18.95 28.55
CA MET A 299 6.50 19.08 28.17
C MET A 299 5.78 19.91 29.23
N LEU A 300 5.03 20.92 28.78
CA LEU A 300 4.13 21.61 29.66
C LEU A 300 2.97 20.68 30.02
N TYR A 301 2.72 20.53 31.28
CA TYR A 301 1.63 19.70 31.81
C TYR A 301 0.74 20.60 32.67
N ASP A 302 -0.55 20.68 32.31
CA ASP A 302 -1.60 21.36 33.09
C ASP A 302 -2.30 20.39 34.06
#